data_a9da879e6011d578c4d4dc171fde5088
#
_entry.id   a9da879e6011d578c4d4dc171fde5088
#
_cell.length_a   1.000
_cell.length_b   1.000
_cell.length_c   1.000
_cell.angle_alpha   90.00
_cell.angle_beta   90.00
_cell.angle_gamma   90.00
#
_symmetry.space_group_name_H-M   'P 1'
#
loop_
_entity.id
_entity.type
_entity.pdbx_description
1 polymer ?
#
loop_
_entity_poly.entity_id
_entity_poly.type
_entity_poly.pdbx_seq_one_letter_code
_entity_poly.pdbx_strand_id
1 'polypeptide(L)'
;MKILIKNHSTVLLALACVVFVISCKTQTRKGANGVTYNTAQEYNDYIVGRQTKLVERVMDFVKVSQTDLDAAEVLLDTCVKEAHQMANEIKGMSPFKNDSTLRDAAVSIFGFYEKIFDKDYRDLIHLKKEQDGTSMEIENRIREIVTKVTEEEKGFDNR
;
A
#
# COMPACT_ATOMS: atom_id res chain seq x y z
N MET A 1 14.46 -9.55 -22.62
CA MET A 1 14.24 -8.90 -21.33
C MET A 1 12.78 -9.02 -20.92
N LYS A 2 12.32 -10.23 -20.48
CA LYS A 2 10.92 -10.56 -20.17
C LYS A 2 10.75 -11.22 -18.78
N ILE A 3 11.68 -11.03 -17.85
CA ILE A 3 11.80 -11.86 -16.64
C ILE A 3 11.19 -11.23 -15.38
N LEU A 4 10.97 -9.90 -15.35
CA LEU A 4 10.57 -9.19 -14.12
C LEU A 4 9.06 -9.15 -13.82
N ILE A 5 8.20 -9.64 -14.69
CA ILE A 5 6.74 -9.39 -14.57
C ILE A 5 5.96 -10.61 -14.07
N LYS A 6 6.57 -11.81 -14.01
CA LYS A 6 5.81 -13.05 -13.75
C LYS A 6 5.40 -13.25 -12.28
N ASN A 7 6.02 -12.53 -11.33
CA ASN A 7 5.76 -12.73 -9.90
C ASN A 7 4.87 -11.65 -9.25
N HIS A 8 4.55 -10.54 -9.94
CA HIS A 8 3.73 -9.47 -9.34
C HIS A 8 2.25 -9.83 -9.19
N SER A 9 1.78 -10.85 -9.90
CA SER A 9 0.39 -11.32 -9.78
C SER A 9 0.12 -12.02 -8.45
N THR A 10 1.14 -12.53 -7.78
CA THR A 10 1.02 -13.22 -6.49
C THR A 10 1.06 -12.27 -5.29
N VAL A 11 1.75 -11.15 -5.41
CA VAL A 11 1.86 -10.14 -4.34
C VAL A 11 0.55 -9.37 -4.13
N LEU A 12 -0.24 -9.20 -5.18
CA LEU A 12 -1.55 -8.53 -5.12
C LEU A 12 -2.66 -9.38 -4.50
N LEU A 13 -2.47 -10.70 -4.35
CA LEU A 13 -3.51 -11.61 -3.84
C LEU A 13 -3.51 -11.74 -2.31
N ALA A 14 -2.44 -11.35 -1.62
CA ALA A 14 -2.31 -11.51 -0.17
C ALA A 14 -3.05 -10.44 0.65
N LEU A 15 -3.58 -9.39 0.00
CA LEU A 15 -4.33 -8.32 0.67
C LEU A 15 -5.79 -8.65 0.96
N ALA A 16 -6.26 -9.83 0.60
CA ALA A 16 -7.64 -10.24 0.78
C ALA A 16 -7.72 -11.36 1.81
N CYS A 17 -8.04 -11.08 3.04
CA CYS A 17 -8.84 -11.93 3.92
C CYS A 17 -8.60 -11.61 5.41
N VAL A 18 -9.34 -10.65 5.94
CA VAL A 18 -9.79 -10.77 7.33
C VAL A 18 -11.27 -10.43 7.37
N VAL A 19 -12.11 -11.43 7.12
CA VAL A 19 -13.55 -11.32 7.34
C VAL A 19 -13.84 -11.91 8.71
N PHE A 20 -14.06 -11.08 9.72
CA PHE A 20 -14.65 -11.49 10.98
C PHE A 20 -16.10 -11.01 11.06
N VAL A 21 -17.01 -11.97 11.08
CA VAL A 21 -18.44 -11.75 11.30
C VAL A 21 -18.70 -11.78 12.79
N ILE A 22 -18.97 -10.63 13.40
CA ILE A 22 -19.52 -10.56 14.76
C ILE A 22 -20.77 -9.66 14.72
N SER A 23 -21.91 -10.28 14.94
CA SER A 23 -23.20 -9.61 15.19
C SER A 23 -23.14 -8.81 16.48
N CYS A 24 -23.31 -7.49 16.43
CA CYS A 24 -23.39 -6.65 17.62
C CYS A 24 -24.21 -5.38 17.42
N LYS A 25 -24.85 -4.98 18.51
CA LYS A 25 -25.71 -3.80 18.67
C LYS A 25 -25.09 -2.51 18.13
N THR A 26 -25.90 -1.76 17.43
CA THR A 26 -25.56 -0.50 16.76
C THR A 26 -25.11 0.57 17.77
N GLN A 27 -23.83 0.89 17.79
CA GLN A 27 -23.30 2.03 18.52
C GLN A 27 -22.70 3.00 17.48
N THR A 28 -23.41 4.08 17.24
CA THR A 28 -23.02 5.14 16.29
C THR A 28 -21.68 5.77 16.72
N ARG A 29 -20.66 5.74 15.89
CA ARG A 29 -19.36 6.37 16.16
C ARG A 29 -18.94 7.25 15.00
N LYS A 30 -18.40 8.45 15.33
CA LYS A 30 -17.84 9.37 14.34
C LYS A 30 -16.43 8.91 13.97
N GLY A 31 -16.19 8.73 12.68
CA GLY A 31 -14.86 8.54 12.13
C GLY A 31 -14.17 9.84 11.76
N ALA A 32 -13.00 9.73 11.12
CA ALA A 32 -12.34 10.85 10.49
C ALA A 32 -13.31 11.56 9.53
N ASN A 33 -13.20 12.88 9.45
CA ASN A 33 -14.08 13.70 8.58
C ASN A 33 -15.59 13.64 8.91
N GLY A 34 -15.95 13.25 10.14
CA GLY A 34 -17.34 13.21 10.58
C GLY A 34 -18.17 12.03 10.06
N VAL A 35 -17.54 11.07 9.39
CA VAL A 35 -18.21 9.85 8.94
C VAL A 35 -18.61 9.01 10.17
N THR A 36 -19.80 8.46 10.14
CA THR A 36 -20.37 7.69 11.23
C THR A 36 -20.44 6.21 10.85
N TYR A 37 -19.95 5.35 11.72
CA TYR A 37 -19.96 3.90 11.54
C TYR A 37 -20.87 3.27 12.58
N ASN A 38 -21.90 2.57 12.14
CA ASN A 38 -22.89 1.93 13.02
C ASN A 38 -22.54 0.46 13.26
N THR A 39 -21.84 -0.15 12.33
CA THR A 39 -21.48 -1.57 12.34
C THR A 39 -19.99 -1.77 12.17
N ALA A 40 -19.48 -2.93 12.60
CA ALA A 40 -18.11 -3.35 12.35
C ALA A 40 -17.84 -3.46 10.83
N GLN A 41 -18.86 -3.87 10.07
CA GLN A 41 -18.78 -3.99 8.62
C GLN A 41 -18.52 -2.61 7.97
N GLU A 42 -19.33 -1.59 8.30
CA GLU A 42 -19.11 -0.23 7.77
C GLU A 42 -17.74 0.33 8.13
N TYR A 43 -17.25 0.06 9.35
CA TYR A 43 -15.93 0.47 9.79
C TYR A 43 -14.81 -0.21 8.98
N ASN A 44 -14.93 -1.52 8.78
CA ASN A 44 -14.01 -2.29 7.96
C ASN A 44 -14.06 -1.85 6.48
N ASP A 45 -15.26 -1.68 5.91
CA ASP A 45 -15.45 -1.30 4.51
C ASP A 45 -14.84 0.06 4.20
N TYR A 46 -14.87 1.00 5.15
CA TYR A 46 -14.18 2.27 5.00
C TYR A 46 -12.67 2.08 4.85
N ILE A 47 -12.05 1.28 5.73
CA ILE A 47 -10.61 0.99 5.69
C ILE A 47 -10.25 0.25 4.39
N VAL A 48 -11.00 -0.79 4.05
CA VAL A 48 -10.80 -1.57 2.80
C VAL A 48 -10.98 -0.68 1.57
N GLY A 49 -11.94 0.24 1.58
CA GLY A 49 -12.14 1.18 0.48
C GLY A 49 -10.93 2.11 0.27
N ARG A 50 -10.23 2.52 1.33
CA ARG A 50 -8.96 3.26 1.24
C ARG A 50 -7.84 2.40 0.66
N GLN A 51 -7.75 1.17 1.11
CA GLN A 51 -6.80 0.18 0.63
C GLN A 51 -6.96 -0.10 -0.86
N THR A 52 -8.20 -0.33 -1.31
CA THR A 52 -8.52 -0.55 -2.72
C THR A 52 -8.07 0.63 -3.60
N LYS A 53 -8.33 1.87 -3.17
CA LYS A 53 -7.88 3.06 -3.91
C LYS A 53 -6.36 3.14 -4.03
N LEU A 54 -5.63 2.81 -2.96
CA LEU A 54 -4.17 2.80 -3.01
C LEU A 54 -3.67 1.72 -3.97
N VAL A 55 -4.26 0.53 -3.94
CA VAL A 55 -3.93 -0.56 -4.88
C VAL A 55 -4.16 -0.14 -6.33
N GLU A 56 -5.30 0.47 -6.65
CA GLU A 56 -5.58 0.99 -8.00
C GLU A 56 -4.50 1.99 -8.45
N ARG A 57 -4.10 2.91 -7.57
CA ARG A 57 -3.05 3.88 -7.87
C ARG A 57 -1.69 3.22 -8.12
N VAL A 58 -1.34 2.22 -7.29
CA VAL A 58 -0.11 1.44 -7.48
C VAL A 58 -0.12 0.66 -8.80
N MET A 59 -1.27 0.12 -9.21
CA MET A 59 -1.39 -0.55 -10.51
C MET A 59 -1.17 0.41 -11.68
N ASP A 60 -1.69 1.64 -11.61
CA ASP A 60 -1.42 2.68 -12.60
C ASP A 60 0.07 3.01 -12.66
N PHE A 61 0.71 3.19 -11.50
CA PHE A 61 2.15 3.41 -11.40
C PHE A 61 2.94 2.27 -12.06
N VAL A 62 2.65 1.02 -11.70
CA VAL A 62 3.33 -0.16 -12.24
C VAL A 62 3.18 -0.23 -13.76
N LYS A 63 2.01 0.05 -14.29
CA LYS A 63 1.74 0.07 -15.73
C LYS A 63 2.57 1.13 -16.44
N VAL A 64 2.57 2.35 -15.94
CA VAL A 64 3.29 3.48 -16.56
C VAL A 64 4.80 3.31 -16.43
N SER A 65 5.30 2.74 -15.32
CA SER A 65 6.74 2.48 -15.11
C SER A 65 7.39 1.52 -16.12
N GLN A 66 6.57 0.86 -16.95
CA GLN A 66 7.06 -0.02 -18.02
C GLN A 66 7.38 0.74 -19.32
N THR A 67 6.83 1.93 -19.50
CA THR A 67 6.90 2.68 -20.76
C THR A 67 7.43 4.11 -20.61
N ASP A 68 7.18 4.74 -19.46
CA ASP A 68 7.52 6.14 -19.20
C ASP A 68 7.93 6.32 -17.74
N LEU A 69 9.24 6.43 -17.49
CA LEU A 69 9.77 6.55 -16.13
C LEU A 69 9.56 7.96 -15.54
N ASP A 70 9.43 9.00 -16.36
CA ASP A 70 9.16 10.35 -15.87
C ASP A 70 7.71 10.47 -15.42
N ALA A 71 6.78 9.97 -16.20
CA ALA A 71 5.38 9.88 -15.79
C ALA A 71 5.18 8.96 -14.58
N ALA A 72 5.94 7.86 -14.48
CA ALA A 72 5.90 6.96 -13.33
C ALA A 72 6.37 7.64 -12.05
N GLU A 73 7.38 8.51 -12.10
CA GLU A 73 7.84 9.28 -10.95
C GLU A 73 6.75 10.20 -10.40
N VAL A 74 6.02 10.89 -11.28
CA VAL A 74 4.87 11.73 -10.90
C VAL A 74 3.75 10.91 -10.25
N LEU A 75 3.48 9.70 -10.77
CA LEU A 75 2.50 8.80 -10.17
C LEU A 75 2.98 8.24 -8.82
N LEU A 76 4.27 8.00 -8.67
CA LEU A 76 4.86 7.57 -7.40
C LEU A 76 4.70 8.65 -6.32
N ASP A 77 4.94 9.92 -6.64
CA ASP A 77 4.67 11.04 -5.72
C ASP A 77 3.21 11.07 -5.27
N THR A 78 2.30 10.73 -6.18
CA THR A 78 0.87 10.59 -5.86
C THR A 78 0.62 9.41 -4.92
N CYS A 79 1.25 8.25 -5.14
CA CYS A 79 1.16 7.09 -4.25
C CYS A 79 1.64 7.42 -2.83
N VAL A 80 2.79 8.09 -2.69
CA VAL A 80 3.34 8.54 -1.40
C VAL A 80 2.35 9.43 -0.66
N LYS A 81 1.86 10.47 -1.36
CA LYS A 81 0.92 11.43 -0.79
C LYS A 81 -0.41 10.77 -0.37
N GLU A 82 -0.96 9.91 -1.20
CA GLU A 82 -2.22 9.21 -0.91
C GLU A 82 -2.05 8.23 0.26
N ALA A 83 -0.95 7.46 0.32
CA ALA A 83 -0.66 6.57 1.44
C ALA A 83 -0.56 7.35 2.77
N HIS A 84 0.16 8.47 2.78
CA HIS A 84 0.26 9.38 3.92
C HIS A 84 -1.11 9.91 4.36
N GLN A 85 -1.92 10.39 3.40
CA GLN A 85 -3.26 10.91 3.69
C GLN A 85 -4.17 9.83 4.28
N MET A 86 -4.16 8.62 3.70
CA MET A 86 -4.96 7.50 4.18
C MET A 86 -4.54 7.05 5.58
N ALA A 87 -3.23 6.99 5.87
CA ALA A 87 -2.72 6.72 7.21
C ALA A 87 -3.27 7.73 8.24
N ASN A 88 -3.23 9.03 7.91
CA ASN A 88 -3.72 10.08 8.80
C ASN A 88 -5.25 10.06 8.96
N GLU A 89 -6.00 9.80 7.88
CA GLU A 89 -7.46 9.66 7.94
C GLU A 89 -7.87 8.51 8.87
N ILE A 90 -7.23 7.35 8.71
CA ILE A 90 -7.54 6.17 9.53
C ILE A 90 -7.09 6.35 10.96
N LYS A 91 -5.93 6.98 11.19
CA LYS A 91 -5.46 7.33 12.53
C LYS A 91 -6.43 8.24 13.29
N GLY A 92 -7.11 9.14 12.57
CA GLY A 92 -8.15 10.00 13.12
C GLY A 92 -9.48 9.32 13.42
N MET A 93 -9.68 8.05 13.02
CA MET A 93 -10.89 7.30 13.33
C MET A 93 -10.95 6.92 14.81
N SER A 94 -12.12 7.06 15.43
CA SER A 94 -12.34 6.51 16.78
C SER A 94 -12.24 5.00 16.76
N PRO A 95 -11.66 4.36 17.81
CA PRO A 95 -11.66 2.91 17.92
C PRO A 95 -13.07 2.33 17.86
N PHE A 96 -13.26 1.26 17.10
CA PHE A 96 -14.56 0.59 17.05
C PHE A 96 -14.80 -0.19 18.35
N LYS A 97 -15.84 0.12 19.11
CA LYS A 97 -16.15 -0.50 20.42
C LYS A 97 -14.97 -0.50 21.42
N ASN A 98 -14.16 0.55 21.43
CA ASN A 98 -12.93 0.69 22.22
C ASN A 98 -11.79 -0.25 21.80
N ASP A 99 -11.91 -0.96 20.67
CA ASP A 99 -10.85 -1.76 20.06
C ASP A 99 -10.23 -0.99 18.91
N SER A 100 -8.92 -0.72 19.01
CA SER A 100 -8.15 0.00 17.99
C SER A 100 -7.35 -0.92 17.07
N THR A 101 -7.38 -2.23 17.30
CA THR A 101 -6.50 -3.20 16.63
C THR A 101 -6.53 -3.08 15.11
N LEU A 102 -7.74 -3.08 14.53
CA LEU A 102 -7.91 -2.96 13.07
C LEU A 102 -7.42 -1.61 12.55
N ARG A 103 -7.75 -0.52 13.25
CA ARG A 103 -7.29 0.83 12.91
C ARG A 103 -5.77 0.92 12.93
N ASP A 104 -5.16 0.47 14.00
CA ASP A 104 -3.73 0.60 14.21
C ASP A 104 -2.94 -0.30 13.24
N ALA A 105 -3.46 -1.48 12.92
CA ALA A 105 -2.94 -2.33 11.85
C ALA A 105 -3.00 -1.63 10.48
N ALA A 106 -4.14 -1.03 10.14
CA ALA A 106 -4.30 -0.30 8.89
C ALA A 106 -3.36 0.91 8.79
N VAL A 107 -3.22 1.70 9.88
CA VAL A 107 -2.25 2.81 9.94
C VAL A 107 -0.83 2.31 9.69
N SER A 108 -0.46 1.18 10.28
CA SER A 108 0.87 0.57 10.09
C SER A 108 1.10 0.14 8.64
N ILE A 109 0.09 -0.45 7.98
CA ILE A 109 0.16 -0.86 6.58
C ILE A 109 0.33 0.35 5.66
N PHE A 110 -0.47 1.40 5.83
CA PHE A 110 -0.34 2.61 5.00
C PHE A 110 0.98 3.33 5.21
N GLY A 111 1.49 3.41 6.46
CA GLY A 111 2.80 3.96 6.77
C GLY A 111 3.95 3.13 6.17
N PHE A 112 3.79 1.81 6.10
CA PHE A 112 4.73 0.95 5.41
C PHE A 112 4.75 1.25 3.90
N TYR A 113 3.59 1.34 3.24
CA TYR A 113 3.52 1.69 1.81
C TYR A 113 4.08 3.08 1.53
N GLU A 114 3.77 4.09 2.35
CA GLU A 114 4.38 5.42 2.24
C GLU A 114 5.91 5.33 2.20
N LYS A 115 6.50 4.60 3.15
CA LYS A 115 7.95 4.42 3.26
C LYS A 115 8.55 3.74 2.03
N ILE A 116 7.98 2.63 1.56
CA ILE A 116 8.55 1.89 0.42
C ILE A 116 8.39 2.66 -0.89
N PHE A 117 7.30 3.40 -1.06
CA PHE A 117 7.12 4.25 -2.25
C PHE A 117 8.12 5.39 -2.26
N ASP A 118 8.25 6.12 -1.14
CA ASP A 118 9.11 7.29 -1.05
C ASP A 118 10.61 6.96 -1.12
N LYS A 119 10.99 5.74 -0.76
CA LYS A 119 12.38 5.32 -0.77
C LYS A 119 12.67 4.26 -1.83
N ASP A 120 12.17 3.07 -1.62
CA ASP A 120 12.63 1.90 -2.37
C ASP A 120 12.16 1.93 -3.84
N TYR A 121 10.90 2.33 -4.10
CA TYR A 121 10.41 2.48 -5.47
C TYR A 121 10.97 3.71 -6.18
N ARG A 122 11.25 4.79 -5.46
CA ARG A 122 11.93 5.97 -6.01
C ARG A 122 13.35 5.61 -6.43
N ASP A 123 14.10 4.92 -5.59
CA ASP A 123 15.44 4.42 -5.92
C ASP A 123 15.39 3.52 -7.16
N LEU A 124 14.38 2.65 -7.29
CA LEU A 124 14.20 1.80 -8.47
C LEU A 124 13.97 2.61 -9.76
N ILE A 125 13.18 3.69 -9.71
CA ILE A 125 12.98 4.56 -10.88
C ILE A 125 14.29 5.24 -11.26
N HIS A 126 15.01 5.81 -10.29
CA HIS A 126 16.28 6.49 -10.54
C HIS A 126 17.29 5.53 -11.17
N LEU A 127 17.49 4.34 -10.59
CA LEU A 127 18.38 3.32 -11.14
C LEU A 127 17.98 2.89 -12.55
N LYS A 128 16.67 2.76 -12.84
CA LYS A 128 16.20 2.45 -14.19
C LYS A 128 16.45 3.58 -15.20
N LYS A 129 16.35 4.84 -14.77
CA LYS A 129 16.68 6.00 -15.63
C LYS A 129 18.17 6.07 -15.94
N GLU A 130 19.02 5.69 -14.98
CA GLU A 130 20.47 5.66 -15.16
C GLU A 130 20.95 4.46 -15.97
N GLN A 131 20.10 3.44 -16.16
CA GLN A 131 20.47 2.20 -16.85
C GLN A 131 20.60 2.43 -18.36
N ASP A 132 21.83 2.51 -18.82
CA ASP A 132 22.22 2.53 -20.25
C ASP A 132 22.23 1.15 -20.93
N GLY A 133 21.69 0.13 -20.25
CA GLY A 133 21.52 -1.24 -20.75
C GLY A 133 22.65 -2.22 -20.41
N THR A 134 23.73 -1.82 -19.72
CA THR A 134 24.92 -2.66 -19.57
C THR A 134 25.49 -2.81 -18.15
N SER A 135 25.01 -2.06 -17.17
CA SER A 135 25.58 -2.11 -15.82
C SER A 135 25.01 -3.26 -14.98
N MET A 136 25.84 -4.29 -14.78
CA MET A 136 25.56 -5.44 -13.89
C MET A 136 25.37 -4.97 -12.42
N GLU A 137 26.00 -3.88 -12.04
CA GLU A 137 25.85 -3.27 -10.71
C GLU A 137 24.43 -2.73 -10.48
N ILE A 138 23.89 -2.02 -11.45
CA ILE A 138 22.51 -1.48 -11.42
C ILE A 138 21.51 -2.64 -11.37
N GLU A 139 21.69 -3.69 -12.16
CA GLU A 139 20.82 -4.87 -12.12
C GLU A 139 20.85 -5.57 -10.74
N ASN A 140 22.01 -5.69 -10.13
CA ASN A 140 22.14 -6.24 -8.79
C ASN A 140 21.44 -5.37 -7.75
N ARG A 141 21.60 -4.06 -7.84
CA ARG A 141 20.95 -3.10 -6.93
C ARG A 141 19.43 -3.14 -7.05
N ILE A 142 18.90 -3.19 -8.27
CA ILE A 142 17.47 -3.38 -8.52
C ILE A 142 16.97 -4.68 -7.85
N ARG A 143 17.72 -5.77 -8.00
CA ARG A 143 17.38 -7.07 -7.40
C ARG A 143 17.35 -7.02 -5.87
N GLU A 144 18.34 -6.37 -5.25
CA GLU A 144 18.38 -6.18 -3.80
C GLU A 144 17.16 -5.42 -3.28
N ILE A 145 16.79 -4.31 -3.92
CA ILE A 145 15.62 -3.51 -3.54
C ILE A 145 14.34 -4.33 -3.67
N VAL A 146 14.15 -5.04 -4.80
CA VAL A 146 12.97 -5.90 -5.01
C VAL A 146 12.88 -7.00 -3.97
N THR A 147 14.01 -7.63 -3.65
CA THR A 147 14.06 -8.68 -2.61
C THR A 147 13.67 -8.11 -1.25
N LYS A 148 14.28 -7.00 -0.85
CA LYS A 148 13.98 -6.32 0.42
C LYS A 148 12.50 -5.98 0.53
N VAL A 149 11.91 -5.33 -0.48
CA VAL A 149 10.49 -4.95 -0.49
C VAL A 149 9.60 -6.19 -0.34
N THR A 150 9.89 -7.26 -1.09
CA THR A 150 9.14 -8.52 -1.02
C THR A 150 9.21 -9.17 0.36
N GLU A 151 10.35 -9.11 1.03
CA GLU A 151 10.51 -9.67 2.39
C GLU A 151 9.79 -8.83 3.44
N GLU A 152 9.86 -7.51 3.35
CA GLU A 152 9.15 -6.60 4.24
C GLU A 152 7.61 -6.76 4.09
N GLU A 153 7.10 -6.91 2.87
CA GLU A 153 5.67 -7.20 2.61
C GLU A 153 5.22 -8.51 3.25
N LYS A 154 5.98 -9.60 3.10
CA LYS A 154 5.67 -10.88 3.76
C LYS A 154 5.62 -10.76 5.29
N GLY A 155 6.40 -9.86 5.86
CA GLY A 155 6.38 -9.60 7.30
C GLY A 155 5.05 -9.02 7.80
N PHE A 156 4.26 -8.36 6.94
CA PHE A 156 2.91 -7.89 7.26
C PHE A 156 1.86 -8.99 7.15
N ASP A 157 1.98 -9.92 6.20
CA ASP A 157 1.04 -11.03 6.02
C ASP A 157 1.07 -12.04 7.18
N ASN A 158 2.15 -12.07 7.94
CA ASN A 158 2.36 -12.99 9.06
C ASN A 158 2.01 -12.41 10.44
N ARG A 159 1.39 -11.22 10.53
CA ARG A 159 0.96 -10.56 11.78
C ARG A 159 -0.54 -10.56 11.92
#